data_8dea54d9a3a1554e8f051ebe8ce54c25
#
_entry.id   8dea54d9a3a1554e8f051ebe8ce54c25
#
_cell.length_a   1.000
_cell.length_b   1.000
_cell.length_c   1.000
_cell.angle_alpha   90.00
_cell.angle_beta   90.00
_cell.angle_gamma   90.00
#
_symmetry.space_group_name_H-M   'P 1'
#
loop_
_entity.id
_entity.type
_entity.pdbx_description
1 polymer ?
#
loop_
_entity_poly.entity_id
_entity_poly.type
_entity_poly.pdbx_seq_one_letter_code
_entity_poly.pdbx_strand_id
1 'polypeptide(L)'
;MADKRDYYEVLGVSKTASDSELKSAYRKLAKKYHPDVNPGDKEAEAKFKEATEAYSVLSDAEKRRQYDQFGHAAFEQGGGGAGGFGGFDFNGADMGDIFGDIFGDLFGGGGRRRANNGPMKGANLRARVNITFEEAVFGCDKELEIVLKDECTTCHGTGAKPGTQPTTCPKCHGEGQIVYTQQSMFGMVRNVQTCPDCNGTGKIIKEKCTSCRGTGYTSSRKKIQVSIPAGIDNGQSIRIRDKGEPGTNGGPRGDLLVEVNVARHPIFQRQDMNIFSTAPLTYAQAALGGEIHINTVDGDVAYEVKPGTQTDTRIRLKGKGVPSLRNKNIRGDQYVTLVVQVPTKLNEEAKEALRKFDEACGNRPASESKDGSEKSEKKKKSFMDKLKETFED
;
A
#
# COMPACT_ATOMS: atom_id res chain seq x y z
N MET A 1 -7.04 17.57 47.30
CA MET A 1 -6.21 17.45 46.08
C MET A 1 -5.60 16.07 46.13
N ALA A 2 -5.75 15.22 45.11
CA ALA A 2 -5.17 13.90 45.10
C ALA A 2 -3.65 14.08 44.98
N ASP A 3 -2.90 13.54 45.97
CA ASP A 3 -1.43 13.54 45.94
C ASP A 3 -0.96 12.82 44.68
N LYS A 4 -0.28 13.51 43.79
CA LYS A 4 0.33 12.92 42.58
C LYS A 4 1.46 11.98 43.05
N ARG A 5 1.48 10.75 42.54
CA ARG A 5 2.54 9.76 42.82
C ARG A 5 3.89 10.24 42.30
N ASP A 6 4.98 9.87 43.01
CA ASP A 6 6.35 10.15 42.58
C ASP A 6 6.60 9.56 41.17
N TYR A 7 7.20 10.33 40.28
CA TYR A 7 7.47 9.90 38.90
C TYR A 7 8.39 8.69 38.80
N TYR A 8 9.31 8.52 39.74
CA TYR A 8 10.13 7.31 39.81
C TYR A 8 9.32 6.08 40.25
N GLU A 9 8.35 6.25 41.14
CA GLU A 9 7.41 5.19 41.51
C GLU A 9 6.47 4.83 40.38
N VAL A 10 5.98 5.83 39.63
CA VAL A 10 5.13 5.62 38.46
C VAL A 10 5.83 4.78 37.42
N LEU A 11 7.11 5.04 37.15
CA LEU A 11 7.90 4.23 36.21
C LEU A 11 8.44 2.92 36.85
N GLY A 12 8.37 2.77 38.19
CA GLY A 12 8.88 1.59 38.89
C GLY A 12 10.41 1.47 38.87
N VAL A 13 11.11 2.59 38.97
CA VAL A 13 12.58 2.68 38.96
C VAL A 13 13.11 3.42 40.17
N SER A 14 14.41 3.26 40.49
CA SER A 14 15.04 4.01 41.57
C SER A 14 15.33 5.46 41.16
N LYS A 15 15.49 6.37 42.14
CA LYS A 15 15.90 7.77 41.90
C LYS A 15 17.28 7.89 41.24
N THR A 16 18.11 6.85 41.34
CA THR A 16 19.44 6.77 40.75
C THR A 16 19.44 6.09 39.36
N ALA A 17 18.28 5.78 38.83
CA ALA A 17 18.16 5.10 37.51
C ALA A 17 18.81 5.88 36.40
N SER A 18 19.51 5.16 35.53
CA SER A 18 20.10 5.70 34.31
C SER A 18 19.04 6.00 33.26
N ASP A 19 19.37 6.85 32.25
CA ASP A 19 18.45 7.17 31.15
C ASP A 19 18.02 5.94 30.36
N SER A 20 18.89 4.93 30.26
CA SER A 20 18.58 3.66 29.62
C SER A 20 17.56 2.84 30.39
N GLU A 21 17.62 2.85 31.73
CA GLU A 21 16.64 2.19 32.58
C GLU A 21 15.30 2.89 32.58
N LEU A 22 15.27 4.23 32.64
CA LEU A 22 14.07 5.05 32.49
C LEU A 22 13.36 4.75 31.18
N LYS A 23 14.10 4.72 30.07
CA LYS A 23 13.58 4.42 28.75
C LYS A 23 13.03 2.99 28.64
N SER A 24 13.70 2.02 29.24
CA SER A 24 13.28 0.62 29.26
C SER A 24 12.00 0.43 30.06
N ALA A 25 11.92 1.05 31.25
CA ALA A 25 10.75 1.01 32.11
C ALA A 25 9.53 1.64 31.45
N TYR A 26 9.69 2.84 30.87
CA TYR A 26 8.63 3.49 30.11
C TYR A 26 8.12 2.64 28.95
N ARG A 27 9.01 2.05 28.14
CA ARG A 27 8.59 1.19 27.02
C ARG A 27 7.78 -0.03 27.45
N LYS A 28 8.10 -0.62 28.60
CA LYS A 28 7.34 -1.74 29.18
C LYS A 28 5.93 -1.30 29.57
N LEU A 29 5.81 -0.16 30.27
CA LEU A 29 4.53 0.39 30.69
C LEU A 29 3.68 0.86 29.50
N ALA A 30 4.29 1.57 28.55
CA ALA A 30 3.64 2.02 27.35
C ALA A 30 3.07 0.86 26.52
N LYS A 31 3.82 -0.24 26.37
CA LYS A 31 3.33 -1.44 25.68
C LYS A 31 2.19 -2.13 26.45
N LYS A 32 2.28 -2.15 27.79
CA LYS A 32 1.27 -2.81 28.64
C LYS A 32 -0.05 -2.06 28.67
N TYR A 33 -0.01 -0.73 28.72
CA TYR A 33 -1.18 0.14 28.87
C TYR A 33 -1.54 0.91 27.59
N HIS A 34 -1.03 0.45 26.44
CA HIS A 34 -1.34 1.09 25.15
C HIS A 34 -2.84 1.03 24.85
N PRO A 35 -3.45 2.12 24.36
CA PRO A 35 -4.90 2.13 24.04
C PRO A 35 -5.30 1.10 23.00
N ASP A 36 -4.43 0.77 22.01
CA ASP A 36 -4.69 -0.27 21.03
C ASP A 36 -4.75 -1.69 21.62
N VAL A 37 -4.05 -1.90 22.76
CA VAL A 37 -4.03 -3.20 23.47
C VAL A 37 -5.15 -3.29 24.50
N ASN A 38 -5.58 -2.13 25.04
CA ASN A 38 -6.61 -2.02 26.09
C ASN A 38 -7.71 -1.03 25.64
N PRO A 39 -8.46 -1.31 24.59
CA PRO A 39 -9.47 -0.38 24.08
C PRO A 39 -10.61 -0.19 25.10
N GLY A 40 -10.85 1.05 25.50
CA GLY A 40 -11.92 1.42 26.42
C GLY A 40 -11.65 1.23 27.91
N ASP A 41 -10.45 0.78 28.30
CA ASP A 41 -10.05 0.67 29.70
C ASP A 41 -9.52 2.02 30.22
N LYS A 42 -10.35 2.71 31.01
CA LYS A 42 -10.02 4.03 31.62
C LYS A 42 -8.87 3.96 32.62
N GLU A 43 -8.67 2.83 33.30
CA GLU A 43 -7.56 2.66 34.24
C GLU A 43 -6.23 2.49 33.50
N ALA A 44 -6.24 1.72 32.41
CA ALA A 44 -5.08 1.58 31.54
C ALA A 44 -4.70 2.92 30.90
N GLU A 45 -5.68 3.70 30.45
CA GLU A 45 -5.48 5.04 29.90
C GLU A 45 -4.87 6.00 30.92
N ALA A 46 -5.37 6.00 32.16
CA ALA A 46 -4.84 6.83 33.24
C ALA A 46 -3.38 6.46 33.56
N LYS A 47 -3.06 5.17 33.68
CA LYS A 47 -1.69 4.68 33.91
C LYS A 47 -0.74 4.98 32.76
N PHE A 48 -1.25 4.95 31.52
CA PHE A 48 -0.48 5.35 30.34
C PHE A 48 -0.15 6.84 30.35
N LYS A 49 -1.12 7.70 30.69
CA LYS A 49 -0.91 9.16 30.84
C LYS A 49 0.10 9.48 31.93
N GLU A 50 -0.04 8.87 33.11
CA GLU A 50 0.90 9.06 34.23
C GLU A 50 2.33 8.61 33.87
N ALA A 51 2.48 7.46 33.19
CA ALA A 51 3.79 6.95 32.76
C ALA A 51 4.43 7.86 31.71
N THR A 52 3.62 8.44 30.81
CA THR A 52 4.10 9.36 29.79
C THR A 52 4.53 10.70 30.40
N GLU A 53 3.76 11.24 31.34
CA GLU A 53 4.10 12.45 32.08
C GLU A 53 5.40 12.25 32.85
N ALA A 54 5.53 11.18 33.62
CA ALA A 54 6.73 10.84 34.37
C ALA A 54 7.98 10.72 33.48
N TYR A 55 7.87 10.03 32.36
CA TYR A 55 8.99 9.89 31.44
C TYR A 55 9.37 11.21 30.77
N SER A 56 8.41 12.08 30.44
CA SER A 56 8.66 13.39 29.83
C SER A 56 9.50 14.33 30.73
N VAL A 57 9.35 14.19 32.05
CA VAL A 57 10.11 14.96 33.02
C VAL A 57 11.47 14.30 33.31
N LEU A 58 11.49 12.98 33.56
CA LEU A 58 12.70 12.28 33.99
C LEU A 58 13.71 12.01 32.85
N SER A 59 13.28 12.05 31.58
CA SER A 59 14.16 11.84 30.41
C SER A 59 14.99 13.07 30.05
N ASP A 60 14.63 14.24 30.51
CA ASP A 60 15.36 15.50 30.30
C ASP A 60 16.21 15.81 31.54
N ALA A 61 17.51 15.97 31.36
CA ALA A 61 18.45 16.17 32.47
C ALA A 61 18.19 17.47 33.25
N GLU A 62 17.64 18.51 32.63
CA GLU A 62 17.30 19.76 33.35
C GLU A 62 16.01 19.64 34.12
N LYS A 63 14.96 19.07 33.48
CA LYS A 63 13.67 18.84 34.16
C LYS A 63 13.80 17.82 35.29
N ARG A 64 14.60 16.77 35.10
CA ARG A 64 14.89 15.79 36.15
C ARG A 64 15.54 16.45 37.35
N ARG A 65 16.55 17.34 37.19
CA ARG A 65 17.16 18.09 38.27
C ARG A 65 16.17 19.01 38.98
N GLN A 66 15.29 19.68 38.26
CA GLN A 66 14.22 20.51 38.80
C GLN A 66 13.23 19.67 39.63
N TYR A 67 12.86 18.50 39.08
CA TYR A 67 11.98 17.56 39.77
C TYR A 67 12.63 17.01 41.06
N ASP A 68 13.91 16.63 41.02
CA ASP A 68 14.64 16.12 42.15
C ASP A 68 14.80 17.15 43.27
N GLN A 69 14.82 18.46 42.94
CA GLN A 69 14.94 19.54 43.93
C GLN A 69 13.60 20.02 44.50
N PHE A 70 12.57 20.13 43.65
CA PHE A 70 11.32 20.81 43.99
C PHE A 70 10.08 19.90 43.88
N GLY A 71 10.25 18.65 43.47
CA GLY A 71 9.14 17.70 43.25
C GLY A 71 8.14 18.18 42.21
N HIS A 72 6.88 17.82 42.37
CA HIS A 72 5.79 18.24 41.46
C HIS A 72 5.56 19.75 41.49
N ALA A 73 5.89 20.44 42.57
CA ALA A 73 5.71 21.89 42.69
C ALA A 73 6.53 22.69 41.65
N ALA A 74 7.61 22.13 41.14
CA ALA A 74 8.42 22.74 40.08
C ALA A 74 7.61 22.96 38.77
N PHE A 75 6.55 22.18 38.57
CA PHE A 75 5.77 22.14 37.34
C PHE A 75 4.33 22.64 37.54
N GLU A 76 3.86 22.82 38.79
CA GLU A 76 2.52 23.31 39.13
C GLU A 76 2.43 24.85 39.21
N GLN A 77 3.54 25.56 39.46
CA GLN A 77 3.56 27.00 39.77
C GLN A 77 4.28 27.86 38.70
N GLY A 78 4.35 27.42 37.46
CA GLY A 78 5.02 28.13 36.34
C GLY A 78 4.10 28.99 35.47
N GLY A 79 3.49 30.02 36.05
CA GLY A 79 3.00 31.13 35.25
C GLY A 79 4.15 32.10 34.93
N GLY A 80 4.73 32.02 33.70
CA GLY A 80 5.63 33.05 33.20
C GLY A 80 6.99 32.56 32.74
N GLY A 81 7.12 32.11 31.50
CA GLY A 81 8.38 31.92 30.81
C GLY A 81 8.51 30.61 30.03
N ALA A 82 8.24 30.65 28.74
CA ALA A 82 8.63 29.70 27.71
C ALA A 82 8.55 28.19 28.05
N GLY A 83 7.38 27.59 28.00
CA GLY A 83 7.22 26.15 28.02
C GLY A 83 6.18 25.59 29.00
N GLY A 84 5.04 26.31 29.20
CA GLY A 84 3.97 25.87 30.11
C GLY A 84 3.22 24.65 29.59
N PHE A 85 3.38 23.52 30.27
CA PHE A 85 2.61 22.28 30.08
C PHE A 85 1.29 22.27 30.90
N GLY A 86 0.86 23.43 31.39
CA GLY A 86 -0.36 23.57 32.17
C GLY A 86 -1.53 24.03 31.30
N GLY A 87 -2.30 23.10 30.74
CA GLY A 87 -3.55 23.45 30.09
C GLY A 87 -3.94 22.63 28.88
N PHE A 88 -3.50 21.40 28.73
CA PHE A 88 -4.11 20.50 27.76
C PHE A 88 -5.28 19.78 28.40
N ASP A 89 -6.47 20.32 28.14
CA ASP A 89 -7.74 19.62 28.39
C ASP A 89 -7.85 18.46 27.39
N PHE A 90 -7.56 17.25 27.87
CA PHE A 90 -7.58 16.00 27.10
C PHE A 90 -9.00 15.48 26.84
N ASN A 91 -9.99 16.34 26.84
CA ASN A 91 -11.38 15.93 26.67
C ASN A 91 -11.83 16.12 25.21
N GLY A 92 -11.50 15.18 24.32
CA GLY A 92 -12.24 15.01 23.07
C GLY A 92 -11.51 15.18 21.74
N ALA A 93 -10.19 15.12 21.65
CA ALA A 93 -9.50 15.13 20.35
C ALA A 93 -8.87 13.76 20.02
N ASP A 94 -9.04 13.36 18.77
CA ASP A 94 -8.57 12.11 18.18
C ASP A 94 -7.07 11.89 18.45
N MET A 95 -6.72 10.82 19.18
CA MET A 95 -5.38 10.60 19.78
C MET A 95 -4.28 10.26 18.76
N GLY A 96 -4.61 10.04 17.48
CA GLY A 96 -3.66 9.63 16.45
C GLY A 96 -2.79 10.75 15.88
N ASP A 97 -3.36 11.92 15.64
CA ASP A 97 -2.67 13.03 14.96
C ASP A 97 -1.87 13.92 15.90
N ILE A 98 -2.29 14.04 17.18
CA ILE A 98 -1.61 14.89 18.18
C ILE A 98 -0.32 14.24 18.68
N PHE A 99 -0.24 12.89 18.69
CA PHE A 99 0.94 12.16 19.11
C PHE A 99 2.11 12.26 18.12
N GLY A 100 1.82 12.32 16.82
CA GLY A 100 2.82 12.49 15.76
C GLY A 100 3.48 13.86 15.78
N ASP A 101 2.72 14.92 15.97
CA ASP A 101 3.21 16.29 15.90
C ASP A 101 3.92 16.73 17.19
N ILE A 102 3.43 16.35 18.38
CA ILE A 102 4.05 16.72 19.65
C ILE A 102 5.30 15.86 19.94
N PHE A 103 5.26 14.57 19.59
CA PHE A 103 6.42 13.68 19.80
C PHE A 103 7.53 13.91 18.77
N GLY A 104 7.18 14.27 17.53
CA GLY A 104 8.13 14.63 16.47
C GLY A 104 8.89 15.92 16.78
N ASP A 105 8.24 16.89 17.39
CA ASP A 105 8.85 18.20 17.69
C ASP A 105 9.60 18.21 19.05
N LEU A 106 9.17 17.38 20.02
CA LEU A 106 9.77 17.30 21.36
C LEU A 106 10.93 16.31 21.46
N PHE A 107 10.91 15.22 20.68
CA PHE A 107 11.98 14.19 20.65
C PHE A 107 12.92 14.26 19.46
N GLY A 108 12.52 14.96 18.40
CA GLY A 108 13.39 15.28 17.26
C GLY A 108 14.26 16.48 17.53
N GLY A 109 15.00 16.50 18.65
CA GLY A 109 15.98 17.51 19.04
C GLY A 109 15.75 18.89 18.42
N GLY A 110 15.41 19.90 19.20
CA GLY A 110 15.20 21.29 18.81
C GLY A 110 16.35 21.91 17.98
N GLY A 111 16.57 21.33 16.81
CA GLY A 111 17.38 21.90 15.75
C GLY A 111 16.52 22.95 15.07
N ARG A 112 16.85 24.24 15.31
CA ARG A 112 16.46 25.31 14.40
C ARG A 112 16.35 24.74 12.99
N ARG A 113 15.18 24.77 12.36
CA ARG A 113 15.03 24.54 10.91
C ARG A 113 15.90 25.59 10.21
N ARG A 114 17.24 25.37 10.22
CA ARG A 114 18.12 26.02 9.28
C ARG A 114 17.55 25.70 7.91
N ALA A 115 17.30 26.74 7.12
CA ALA A 115 17.01 26.57 5.71
C ALA A 115 18.01 25.51 5.19
N ASN A 116 17.48 24.37 4.79
CA ASN A 116 18.30 23.20 4.47
C ASN A 116 18.93 23.43 3.09
N ASN A 117 19.94 24.34 3.04
CA ASN A 117 20.74 24.61 1.85
C ASN A 117 21.73 23.48 1.55
N GLY A 118 21.65 22.37 2.29
CA GLY A 118 22.43 21.16 2.05
C GLY A 118 21.98 20.39 0.80
N PRO A 119 22.77 19.40 0.38
CA PRO A 119 22.43 18.53 -0.73
C PRO A 119 21.09 17.81 -0.45
N MET A 120 20.10 18.01 -1.32
CA MET A 120 18.79 17.38 -1.18
C MET A 120 18.55 16.40 -2.32
N LYS A 121 18.04 15.21 -1.97
CA LYS A 121 17.67 14.18 -2.96
C LYS A 121 16.54 14.71 -3.86
N GLY A 122 16.65 14.45 -5.17
CA GLY A 122 15.60 14.76 -6.14
C GLY A 122 14.31 14.02 -5.89
N ALA A 123 13.21 14.54 -6.42
CA ALA A 123 11.91 13.90 -6.36
C ALA A 123 11.88 12.58 -7.15
N ASN A 124 11.10 11.64 -6.67
CA ASN A 124 10.86 10.39 -7.39
C ASN A 124 9.90 10.65 -8.56
N LEU A 125 10.21 10.07 -9.72
CA LEU A 125 9.30 10.05 -10.87
C LEU A 125 8.42 8.81 -10.82
N ARG A 126 7.20 8.94 -11.34
CA ARG A 126 6.28 7.82 -11.52
C ARG A 126 5.98 7.63 -12.99
N ALA A 127 6.04 6.39 -13.45
CA ALA A 127 5.66 6.00 -14.79
C ALA A 127 4.81 4.73 -14.72
N ARG A 128 4.02 4.45 -15.77
CA ARG A 128 3.20 3.26 -15.88
C ARG A 128 3.64 2.44 -17.07
N VAL A 129 3.61 1.13 -16.92
CA VAL A 129 3.85 0.18 -18.01
C VAL A 129 2.70 -0.82 -18.07
N ASN A 130 2.17 -1.04 -19.29
CA ASN A 130 1.14 -2.04 -19.50
C ASN A 130 1.79 -3.31 -20.02
N ILE A 131 1.44 -4.44 -19.41
CA ILE A 131 1.91 -5.77 -19.79
C ILE A 131 0.74 -6.72 -19.96
N THR A 132 0.93 -7.80 -20.70
CA THR A 132 -0.06 -8.88 -20.82
C THR A 132 -0.06 -9.76 -19.57
N PHE A 133 -1.03 -10.65 -19.48
CA PHE A 133 -1.13 -11.60 -18.37
C PHE A 133 0.06 -12.56 -18.38
N GLU A 134 0.44 -13.08 -19.56
CA GLU A 134 1.56 -13.99 -19.75
C GLU A 134 2.88 -13.31 -19.38
N GLU A 135 3.06 -12.06 -19.80
CA GLU A 135 4.24 -11.26 -19.44
C GLU A 135 4.35 -11.06 -17.92
N ALA A 136 3.21 -10.94 -17.21
CA ALA A 136 3.21 -10.87 -15.76
C ALA A 136 3.58 -12.21 -15.11
N VAL A 137 3.18 -13.34 -15.71
CA VAL A 137 3.50 -14.68 -15.20
C VAL A 137 4.96 -15.03 -15.41
N PHE A 138 5.49 -14.81 -16.61
CA PHE A 138 6.84 -15.24 -16.99
C PHE A 138 7.92 -14.18 -16.76
N GLY A 139 7.51 -12.93 -16.60
CA GLY A 139 8.40 -11.78 -16.60
C GLY A 139 8.75 -11.35 -18.01
N CYS A 140 9.16 -10.11 -18.17
CA CYS A 140 9.56 -9.54 -19.45
C CYS A 140 10.46 -8.31 -19.26
N ASP A 141 11.17 -7.95 -20.31
CA ASP A 141 11.89 -6.69 -20.41
C ASP A 141 11.10 -5.72 -21.29
N LYS A 142 10.81 -4.53 -20.77
CA LYS A 142 10.10 -3.47 -21.49
C LYS A 142 10.96 -2.22 -21.62
N GLU A 143 10.90 -1.58 -22.76
CA GLU A 143 11.49 -0.29 -22.98
C GLU A 143 10.48 0.80 -22.67
N LEU A 144 10.82 1.69 -21.72
CA LEU A 144 9.97 2.80 -21.30
C LEU A 144 10.60 4.12 -21.74
N GLU A 145 9.86 4.92 -22.49
CA GLU A 145 10.28 6.27 -22.89
C GLU A 145 9.78 7.28 -21.84
N ILE A 146 10.72 7.96 -21.20
CA ILE A 146 10.40 8.96 -20.17
C ILE A 146 11.16 10.26 -20.43
N VAL A 147 10.60 11.35 -19.98
CA VAL A 147 11.26 12.66 -20.01
C VAL A 147 12.03 12.84 -18.71
N LEU A 148 13.34 12.89 -18.81
CA LEU A 148 14.22 13.13 -17.68
C LEU A 148 14.85 14.53 -17.76
N LYS A 149 14.99 15.18 -16.62
CA LYS A 149 15.80 16.38 -16.50
C LYS A 149 17.25 15.97 -16.21
N ASP A 150 18.15 16.45 -17.03
CA ASP A 150 19.59 16.30 -16.85
C ASP A 150 20.23 17.66 -16.61
N GLU A 151 21.39 17.65 -16.00
CA GLU A 151 22.17 18.88 -15.87
C GLU A 151 22.48 19.48 -17.24
N CYS A 152 22.29 20.76 -17.35
CA CYS A 152 22.58 21.47 -18.58
C CYS A 152 24.08 21.37 -18.88
N THR A 153 24.43 20.79 -20.01
CA THR A 153 25.83 20.61 -20.44
C THR A 153 26.59 21.94 -20.65
N THR A 154 25.85 23.04 -20.86
CA THR A 154 26.44 24.37 -21.11
C THR A 154 26.79 25.09 -19.82
N CYS A 155 25.99 24.98 -18.76
CA CYS A 155 26.24 25.71 -17.51
C CYS A 155 26.51 24.79 -16.31
N HIS A 156 26.50 23.48 -16.48
CA HIS A 156 26.77 22.49 -15.43
C HIS A 156 25.95 22.73 -14.16
N GLY A 157 24.63 22.85 -14.33
CA GLY A 157 23.68 23.01 -13.22
C GLY A 157 23.57 24.43 -12.63
N THR A 158 24.47 25.38 -12.98
CA THR A 158 24.47 26.71 -12.38
C THR A 158 23.34 27.62 -12.84
N GLY A 159 22.77 27.34 -14.01
CA GLY A 159 21.77 28.22 -14.66
C GLY A 159 22.32 29.52 -15.20
N ALA A 160 23.58 29.87 -14.89
CA ALA A 160 24.24 31.09 -15.37
C ALA A 160 24.92 30.88 -16.74
N LYS A 161 25.05 31.93 -17.50
CA LYS A 161 25.78 31.91 -18.78
C LYS A 161 27.25 31.51 -18.54
N PRO A 162 27.85 30.69 -19.41
CA PRO A 162 29.27 30.34 -19.31
C PRO A 162 30.16 31.59 -19.14
N GLY A 163 31.07 31.53 -18.17
CA GLY A 163 31.91 32.64 -17.78
C GLY A 163 31.34 33.59 -16.73
N THR A 164 30.05 33.40 -16.34
CA THR A 164 29.42 34.13 -15.24
C THR A 164 29.04 33.18 -14.11
N GLN A 165 28.96 33.69 -12.88
CA GLN A 165 28.58 32.91 -11.71
C GLN A 165 27.33 33.50 -11.05
N PRO A 166 26.47 32.66 -10.45
CA PRO A 166 25.38 33.13 -9.62
C PRO A 166 25.92 33.93 -8.43
N THR A 167 25.33 35.08 -8.15
CA THR A 167 25.70 35.92 -6.99
C THR A 167 24.77 35.62 -5.82
N THR A 168 25.26 35.72 -4.59
CA THR A 168 24.44 35.59 -3.38
C THR A 168 23.34 36.64 -3.39
N CYS A 169 22.12 36.24 -3.07
CA CYS A 169 20.98 37.16 -3.00
C CYS A 169 21.20 38.20 -1.89
N PRO A 170 21.23 39.51 -2.18
CA PRO A 170 21.50 40.57 -1.17
C PRO A 170 20.36 40.67 -0.16
N LYS A 171 19.12 40.25 -0.48
CA LYS A 171 17.97 40.40 0.37
C LYS A 171 17.87 39.32 1.45
N CYS A 172 18.21 38.09 1.13
CA CYS A 172 18.19 36.97 2.08
C CYS A 172 19.60 36.49 2.45
N HIS A 173 20.64 37.13 1.98
CA HIS A 173 22.04 36.77 2.25
C HIS A 173 22.37 35.28 2.00
N GLY A 174 21.71 34.69 1.02
CA GLY A 174 21.91 33.26 0.65
C GLY A 174 20.98 32.29 1.35
N GLU A 175 20.16 32.70 2.31
CA GLU A 175 19.28 31.81 3.07
C GLU A 175 18.03 31.36 2.28
N GLY A 176 17.66 32.04 1.19
CA GLY A 176 16.49 31.75 0.39
C GLY A 176 15.18 32.12 1.05
N GLN A 177 15.17 32.50 2.32
CA GLN A 177 14.01 32.86 3.11
C GLN A 177 14.24 34.21 3.82
N ILE A 178 13.16 34.91 4.10
CA ILE A 178 13.15 36.16 4.86
C ILE A 178 12.28 35.96 6.07
N VAL A 179 12.77 36.37 7.23
CA VAL A 179 12.03 36.30 8.51
C VAL A 179 11.46 37.68 8.81
N TYR A 180 10.15 37.80 8.81
CA TYR A 180 9.47 38.98 9.30
C TYR A 180 9.05 38.77 10.75
N THR A 181 9.49 39.66 11.64
CA THR A 181 9.03 39.65 13.03
C THR A 181 7.91 40.69 13.15
N GLN A 182 6.71 40.24 13.45
CA GLN A 182 5.53 41.09 13.64
C GLN A 182 5.12 41.06 15.10
N GLN A 183 4.98 42.26 15.72
CA GLN A 183 4.48 42.36 17.07
C GLN A 183 2.95 42.27 17.03
N SER A 184 2.40 41.25 17.68
CA SER A 184 0.97 41.04 17.84
C SER A 184 0.57 41.30 19.30
N MET A 185 -0.71 41.46 19.59
CA MET A 185 -1.22 41.65 20.98
C MET A 185 -0.88 40.44 21.90
N PHE A 186 -0.47 39.29 21.31
CA PHE A 186 -0.11 38.07 22.02
C PHE A 186 1.40 37.76 22.01
N GLY A 187 2.23 38.70 21.61
CA GLY A 187 3.67 38.55 21.56
C GLY A 187 4.30 38.70 20.14
N MET A 188 5.58 38.44 20.03
CA MET A 188 6.31 38.54 18.76
C MET A 188 6.09 37.25 17.93
N VAL A 189 5.42 37.39 16.79
CA VAL A 189 5.22 36.31 15.82
C VAL A 189 6.32 36.41 14.76
N ARG A 190 7.10 35.33 14.59
CA ARG A 190 8.09 35.18 13.52
C ARG A 190 7.43 34.49 12.32
N ASN A 191 7.33 35.21 11.22
CA ASN A 191 6.80 34.69 9.96
C ASN A 191 7.94 34.46 8.98
N VAL A 192 8.13 33.23 8.52
CA VAL A 192 9.17 32.85 7.56
C VAL A 192 8.54 32.80 6.17
N GLN A 193 9.01 33.65 5.26
CA GLN A 193 8.52 33.72 3.89
C GLN A 193 9.65 33.42 2.89
N THR A 194 9.34 32.74 1.80
CA THR A 194 10.29 32.54 0.68
C THR A 194 10.73 33.89 0.13
N CYS A 195 12.03 34.08 -0.04
CA CYS A 195 12.57 35.33 -0.58
C CYS A 195 12.06 35.59 -2.01
N PRO A 196 11.35 36.69 -2.26
CA PRO A 196 10.76 36.95 -3.58
C PRO A 196 11.78 37.24 -4.66
N ASP A 197 12.99 37.72 -4.30
CA ASP A 197 14.01 38.08 -5.27
C ASP A 197 14.77 36.88 -5.85
N CYS A 198 14.96 35.85 -5.02
CA CYS A 198 15.65 34.63 -5.44
C CYS A 198 14.73 33.41 -5.52
N ASN A 199 13.45 33.57 -5.17
CA ASN A 199 12.46 32.46 -5.14
C ASN A 199 12.95 31.21 -4.39
N GLY A 200 13.59 31.41 -3.26
CA GLY A 200 14.07 30.33 -2.40
C GLY A 200 15.48 29.79 -2.72
N THR A 201 16.10 30.18 -3.83
CA THR A 201 17.40 29.63 -4.25
C THR A 201 18.59 30.23 -3.46
N GLY A 202 18.42 31.35 -2.79
CA GLY A 202 19.49 32.09 -2.13
C GLY A 202 20.48 32.75 -3.09
N LYS A 203 20.34 32.55 -4.41
CA LYS A 203 21.25 33.04 -5.44
C LYS A 203 20.50 33.81 -6.53
N ILE A 204 21.11 34.79 -7.11
CA ILE A 204 20.59 35.59 -8.24
C ILE A 204 21.49 35.38 -9.46
N ILE A 205 20.88 35.07 -10.58
CA ILE A 205 21.52 34.88 -11.87
C ILE A 205 21.28 36.15 -12.71
N LYS A 206 22.30 36.96 -12.90
CA LYS A 206 22.22 38.20 -13.73
C LYS A 206 22.07 37.85 -15.21
N GLU A 207 22.94 36.98 -15.72
CA GLU A 207 22.90 36.51 -17.10
C GLU A 207 22.52 35.03 -17.13
N LYS A 208 21.34 34.75 -17.67
CA LYS A 208 20.81 33.38 -17.74
C LYS A 208 21.49 32.58 -18.85
N CYS A 209 21.77 31.29 -18.59
CA CYS A 209 22.22 30.36 -19.61
C CYS A 209 21.17 30.25 -20.74
N THR A 210 21.60 30.37 -21.98
CA THR A 210 20.72 30.33 -23.17
C THR A 210 20.09 28.96 -23.38
N SER A 211 20.81 27.89 -23.06
CA SER A 211 20.34 26.50 -23.26
C SER A 211 19.27 26.09 -22.26
N CYS A 212 19.41 26.37 -20.97
CA CYS A 212 18.46 25.99 -19.91
C CYS A 212 17.58 27.16 -19.43
N ARG A 213 17.79 28.39 -19.95
CA ARG A 213 17.04 29.61 -19.57
C ARG A 213 17.05 29.92 -18.08
N GLY A 214 18.15 29.56 -17.41
CA GLY A 214 18.38 29.84 -15.99
C GLY A 214 17.94 28.70 -15.04
N THR A 215 17.38 27.59 -15.52
CA THR A 215 16.94 26.47 -14.69
C THR A 215 18.10 25.59 -14.22
N GLY A 216 19.23 25.60 -14.92
CA GLY A 216 20.34 24.67 -14.67
C GLY A 216 20.14 23.28 -15.28
N TYR A 217 18.93 22.95 -15.76
CA TYR A 217 18.57 21.62 -16.25
C TYR A 217 17.93 21.68 -17.64
N THR A 218 18.14 20.65 -18.44
CA THR A 218 17.50 20.43 -19.73
C THR A 218 16.71 19.14 -19.72
N SER A 219 15.51 19.15 -20.32
CA SER A 219 14.67 17.95 -20.42
C SER A 219 14.99 17.19 -21.69
N SER A 220 15.27 15.89 -21.56
CA SER A 220 15.51 14.97 -22.69
C SER A 220 14.65 13.72 -22.57
N ARG A 221 14.19 13.19 -23.70
CA ARG A 221 13.52 11.88 -23.76
C ARG A 221 14.57 10.80 -23.70
N LYS A 222 14.44 9.87 -22.76
CA LYS A 222 15.33 8.72 -22.62
C LYS A 222 14.55 7.43 -22.60
N LYS A 223 15.06 6.44 -23.29
CA LYS A 223 14.57 5.08 -23.23
C LYS A 223 15.25 4.35 -22.09
N ILE A 224 14.46 3.81 -21.19
CA ILE A 224 14.94 3.06 -20.03
C ILE A 224 14.41 1.64 -20.16
N GLN A 225 15.32 0.69 -20.10
CA GLN A 225 14.98 -0.72 -20.06
C GLN A 225 14.55 -1.09 -18.64
N VAL A 226 13.35 -1.66 -18.51
CA VAL A 226 12.75 -2.07 -17.24
C VAL A 226 12.56 -3.58 -17.26
N SER A 227 13.29 -4.27 -16.42
CA SER A 227 13.13 -5.71 -16.25
C SER A 227 12.00 -5.98 -15.24
N ILE A 228 10.95 -6.61 -15.70
CA ILE A 228 9.76 -6.95 -14.94
C ILE A 228 9.88 -8.40 -14.48
N PRO A 229 9.95 -8.65 -13.15
CA PRO A 229 10.13 -10.00 -12.64
C PRO A 229 8.87 -10.85 -12.85
N ALA A 230 9.09 -12.16 -13.07
CA ALA A 230 8.02 -13.13 -13.14
C ALA A 230 7.19 -13.16 -11.84
N GLY A 231 5.87 -13.25 -11.99
CA GLY A 231 4.95 -13.30 -10.87
C GLY A 231 4.48 -11.95 -10.34
N ILE A 232 4.87 -10.85 -10.99
CA ILE A 232 4.43 -9.51 -10.60
C ILE A 232 2.90 -9.40 -10.64
N ASP A 233 2.32 -8.63 -9.71
CA ASP A 233 0.89 -8.41 -9.65
C ASP A 233 0.50 -7.03 -10.18
N ASN A 234 -0.78 -6.89 -10.52
CA ASN A 234 -1.34 -5.62 -10.97
C ASN A 234 -1.20 -4.54 -9.90
N GLY A 235 -0.78 -3.34 -10.29
CA GLY A 235 -0.60 -2.20 -9.38
C GLY A 235 0.71 -2.24 -8.57
N GLN A 236 1.53 -3.27 -8.70
CA GLN A 236 2.85 -3.29 -8.06
C GLN A 236 3.81 -2.34 -8.75
N SER A 237 4.74 -1.77 -7.97
CA SER A 237 5.72 -0.81 -8.47
C SER A 237 7.14 -1.35 -8.39
N ILE A 238 7.88 -1.18 -9.48
CA ILE A 238 9.31 -1.48 -9.58
C ILE A 238 10.09 -0.18 -9.39
N ARG A 239 11.07 -0.19 -8.48
CA ARG A 239 11.93 0.96 -8.23
C ARG A 239 13.25 0.85 -8.99
N ILE A 240 13.51 1.81 -9.86
CA ILE A 240 14.77 1.95 -10.57
C ILE A 240 15.52 3.13 -9.95
N ARG A 241 16.66 2.85 -9.33
CA ARG A 241 17.44 3.85 -8.60
C ARG A 241 18.02 4.89 -9.56
N ASP A 242 18.16 6.13 -9.06
CA ASP A 242 18.84 7.26 -9.74
C ASP A 242 18.26 7.62 -11.12
N LYS A 243 17.02 7.25 -11.41
CA LYS A 243 16.30 7.59 -12.65
C LYS A 243 15.13 8.56 -12.40
N GLY A 244 15.15 9.25 -11.25
CA GLY A 244 14.20 10.31 -10.91
C GLY A 244 14.68 11.70 -11.31
N GLU A 245 14.04 12.73 -10.74
CA GLU A 245 14.47 14.14 -10.91
C GLU A 245 15.86 14.36 -10.30
N PRO A 246 16.64 15.30 -10.84
CA PRO A 246 17.93 15.67 -10.28
C PRO A 246 17.73 16.24 -8.86
N GLY A 247 18.70 15.99 -7.99
CA GLY A 247 18.75 16.60 -6.67
C GLY A 247 19.07 18.09 -6.73
N THR A 248 18.80 18.79 -5.65
CA THR A 248 19.18 20.20 -5.49
C THR A 248 20.45 20.33 -4.67
N ASN A 249 21.19 21.40 -4.89
CA ASN A 249 22.47 21.71 -4.19
C ASN A 249 23.49 20.55 -4.22
N GLY A 250 23.62 19.83 -5.34
CA GLY A 250 24.54 18.70 -5.47
C GLY A 250 24.03 17.39 -4.81
N GLY A 251 22.76 17.32 -4.48
CA GLY A 251 22.16 16.09 -3.95
C GLY A 251 21.97 15.01 -5.01
N PRO A 252 21.80 13.74 -4.59
CA PRO A 252 21.60 12.63 -5.50
C PRO A 252 20.25 12.73 -6.23
N ARG A 253 20.14 12.07 -7.37
CA ARG A 253 18.88 11.97 -8.10
C ARG A 253 17.84 11.19 -7.29
N GLY A 254 16.55 11.43 -7.56
CA GLY A 254 15.45 10.59 -7.12
C GLY A 254 15.43 9.24 -7.82
N ASP A 255 14.46 8.44 -7.52
CA ASP A 255 14.23 7.14 -8.12
C ASP A 255 13.06 7.20 -9.12
N LEU A 256 13.04 6.29 -10.09
CA LEU A 256 11.89 6.06 -10.95
C LEU A 256 11.08 4.90 -10.38
N LEU A 257 9.81 5.16 -10.13
CA LEU A 257 8.83 4.15 -9.71
C LEU A 257 7.96 3.80 -10.93
N VAL A 258 8.11 2.56 -11.42
CA VAL A 258 7.34 2.06 -12.56
C VAL A 258 6.20 1.21 -12.02
N GLU A 259 4.98 1.72 -12.10
CA GLU A 259 3.74 1.00 -11.76
C GLU A 259 3.38 0.06 -12.92
N VAL A 260 3.21 -1.21 -12.60
CA VAL A 260 2.89 -2.25 -13.57
C VAL A 260 1.37 -2.42 -13.62
N ASN A 261 0.79 -2.25 -14.81
CA ASN A 261 -0.62 -2.50 -15.07
C ASN A 261 -0.75 -3.75 -15.94
N VAL A 262 -1.36 -4.80 -15.39
CA VAL A 262 -1.57 -6.08 -16.06
C VAL A 262 -2.90 -6.07 -16.80
N ALA A 263 -2.88 -6.31 -18.10
CA ALA A 263 -4.07 -6.42 -18.91
C ALA A 263 -4.92 -7.63 -18.48
N ARG A 264 -6.26 -7.49 -18.54
CA ARG A 264 -7.17 -8.60 -18.27
C ARG A 264 -7.04 -9.65 -19.38
N HIS A 265 -6.97 -10.93 -18.97
CA HIS A 265 -6.98 -12.04 -19.90
C HIS A 265 -8.41 -12.57 -20.09
N PRO A 266 -8.82 -12.98 -21.31
CA PRO A 266 -10.18 -13.44 -21.58
C PRO A 266 -10.53 -14.77 -20.88
N ILE A 267 -9.54 -15.64 -20.67
CA ILE A 267 -9.74 -16.99 -20.11
C ILE A 267 -9.27 -17.07 -18.66
N PHE A 268 -8.14 -16.43 -18.32
CA PHE A 268 -7.48 -16.58 -17.03
C PHE A 268 -7.82 -15.42 -16.08
N GLN A 269 -8.13 -15.80 -14.85
CA GLN A 269 -8.30 -14.87 -13.73
C GLN A 269 -7.27 -15.23 -12.66
N ARG A 270 -6.55 -14.23 -12.16
CA ARG A 270 -5.54 -14.43 -11.12
C ARG A 270 -6.12 -14.11 -9.75
N GLN A 271 -5.79 -14.94 -8.77
CA GLN A 271 -5.98 -14.68 -7.35
C GLN A 271 -4.69 -15.09 -6.63
N ASP A 272 -3.92 -14.12 -6.17
CA ASP A 272 -2.58 -14.33 -5.59
C ASP A 272 -1.64 -15.09 -6.56
N MET A 273 -1.24 -16.30 -6.19
CA MET A 273 -0.43 -17.18 -7.03
C MET A 273 -1.26 -18.17 -7.83
N ASN A 274 -2.57 -18.23 -7.63
CA ASN A 274 -3.43 -19.19 -8.32
C ASN A 274 -4.10 -18.57 -9.54
N ILE A 275 -4.35 -19.40 -10.54
CA ILE A 275 -5.07 -19.05 -11.76
C ILE A 275 -6.39 -19.78 -11.77
N PHE A 276 -7.45 -19.08 -12.11
CA PHE A 276 -8.79 -19.62 -12.28
C PHE A 276 -9.19 -19.52 -13.75
N SER A 277 -9.73 -20.62 -14.29
CA SER A 277 -10.23 -20.67 -15.67
C SER A 277 -11.44 -21.60 -15.76
N THR A 278 -12.13 -21.52 -16.90
CA THR A 278 -13.27 -22.37 -17.20
C THR A 278 -12.94 -23.20 -18.44
N ALA A 279 -13.20 -24.49 -18.40
CA ALA A 279 -13.08 -25.38 -19.56
C ALA A 279 -14.46 -25.92 -19.97
N PRO A 280 -14.86 -25.75 -21.24
CA PRO A 280 -16.11 -26.29 -21.72
C PRO A 280 -16.02 -27.80 -21.92
N LEU A 281 -17.09 -28.52 -21.54
CA LEU A 281 -17.28 -29.93 -21.81
C LEU A 281 -18.50 -30.12 -22.69
N THR A 282 -18.46 -31.08 -23.61
CA THR A 282 -19.68 -31.56 -24.25
C THR A 282 -20.43 -32.49 -23.30
N TYR A 283 -21.72 -32.63 -23.48
CA TYR A 283 -22.54 -33.56 -22.69
C TYR A 283 -22.01 -35.01 -22.79
N ALA A 284 -21.58 -35.43 -23.99
CA ALA A 284 -21.01 -36.76 -24.20
C ALA A 284 -19.71 -36.98 -23.39
N GLN A 285 -18.81 -35.98 -23.39
CA GLN A 285 -17.58 -36.05 -22.58
C GLN A 285 -17.86 -36.06 -21.08
N ALA A 286 -18.86 -35.33 -20.64
CA ALA A 286 -19.27 -35.33 -19.23
C ALA A 286 -19.88 -36.67 -18.80
N ALA A 287 -20.71 -37.27 -19.65
CA ALA A 287 -21.42 -38.53 -19.35
C ALA A 287 -20.50 -39.77 -19.47
N LEU A 288 -19.76 -39.85 -20.57
CA LEU A 288 -18.94 -41.03 -20.91
C LEU A 288 -17.49 -40.94 -20.42
N GLY A 289 -17.06 -39.73 -20.06
CA GLY A 289 -15.64 -39.43 -19.81
C GLY A 289 -14.87 -39.23 -21.11
N GLY A 290 -13.57 -39.09 -20.98
CA GLY A 290 -12.65 -38.95 -22.10
C GLY A 290 -11.61 -37.87 -21.88
N GLU A 291 -10.69 -37.75 -22.83
CA GLU A 291 -9.60 -36.81 -22.77
C GLU A 291 -10.05 -35.43 -23.30
N ILE A 292 -9.70 -34.40 -22.59
CA ILE A 292 -9.89 -33.02 -22.98
C ILE A 292 -8.58 -32.21 -22.92
N HIS A 293 -8.45 -31.19 -23.72
CA HIS A 293 -7.33 -30.26 -23.65
C HIS A 293 -7.74 -29.02 -22.88
N ILE A 294 -6.95 -28.69 -21.85
CA ILE A 294 -7.18 -27.56 -20.97
C ILE A 294 -6.08 -26.53 -21.22
N ASN A 295 -6.46 -25.32 -21.56
CA ASN A 295 -5.51 -24.23 -21.74
C ASN A 295 -4.90 -23.85 -20.41
N THR A 296 -3.57 -23.81 -20.37
CA THR A 296 -2.79 -23.28 -19.24
C THR A 296 -1.84 -22.19 -19.73
N VAL A 297 -1.27 -21.44 -18.83
CA VAL A 297 -0.27 -20.41 -19.20
C VAL A 297 1.01 -21.01 -19.81
N ASP A 298 1.26 -22.29 -19.58
CA ASP A 298 2.42 -23.02 -20.14
C ASP A 298 2.09 -23.78 -21.44
N GLY A 299 0.87 -23.61 -21.98
CA GLY A 299 0.32 -24.37 -23.09
C GLY A 299 -0.77 -25.35 -22.68
N ASP A 300 -1.26 -26.13 -23.63
CA ASP A 300 -2.37 -27.04 -23.38
C ASP A 300 -1.94 -28.29 -22.62
N VAL A 301 -2.78 -28.74 -21.71
CA VAL A 301 -2.58 -29.93 -20.90
C VAL A 301 -3.75 -30.89 -21.13
N ALA A 302 -3.43 -32.14 -21.48
CA ALA A 302 -4.42 -33.20 -21.59
C ALA A 302 -4.90 -33.61 -20.19
N TYR A 303 -6.21 -33.69 -20.01
CA TYR A 303 -6.85 -34.11 -18.78
C TYR A 303 -7.93 -35.15 -19.05
N GLU A 304 -7.90 -36.25 -18.32
CA GLU A 304 -8.88 -37.33 -18.41
C GLU A 304 -10.08 -37.03 -17.51
N VAL A 305 -11.21 -36.75 -18.14
CA VAL A 305 -12.51 -36.51 -17.47
C VAL A 305 -13.11 -37.85 -17.11
N LYS A 306 -13.55 -37.98 -15.85
CA LYS A 306 -14.22 -39.20 -15.37
C LYS A 306 -15.68 -39.24 -15.86
N PRO A 307 -16.20 -40.45 -16.17
CA PRO A 307 -17.61 -40.59 -16.52
C PRO A 307 -18.54 -40.06 -15.41
N GLY A 308 -19.61 -39.39 -15.81
CA GLY A 308 -20.57 -38.78 -14.86
C GLY A 308 -20.10 -37.47 -14.22
N THR A 309 -19.10 -36.81 -14.77
CA THR A 309 -18.63 -35.49 -14.28
C THR A 309 -19.73 -34.45 -14.44
N GLN A 310 -20.04 -33.77 -13.33
CA GLN A 310 -21.09 -32.74 -13.28
C GLN A 310 -20.52 -31.37 -13.67
N THR A 311 -21.42 -30.49 -14.14
CA THR A 311 -21.06 -29.08 -14.34
C THR A 311 -20.57 -28.45 -13.06
N ASP A 312 -19.74 -27.40 -13.13
CA ASP A 312 -19.08 -26.72 -12.00
C ASP A 312 -18.10 -27.57 -11.19
N THR A 313 -17.79 -28.79 -11.67
CA THR A 313 -16.72 -29.58 -11.09
C THR A 313 -15.39 -28.84 -11.21
N ARG A 314 -14.70 -28.64 -10.09
CA ARG A 314 -13.39 -27.99 -10.05
C ARG A 314 -12.27 -29.02 -10.02
N ILE A 315 -11.32 -28.84 -10.91
CA ILE A 315 -10.08 -29.62 -10.95
C ILE A 315 -8.89 -28.72 -10.67
N ARG A 316 -7.85 -29.27 -10.06
CA ARG A 316 -6.60 -28.58 -9.71
C ARG A 316 -5.46 -29.10 -10.56
N LEU A 317 -4.86 -28.22 -11.33
CA LEU A 317 -3.64 -28.47 -12.07
C LEU A 317 -2.46 -27.94 -11.25
N LYS A 318 -1.74 -28.86 -10.61
CA LYS A 318 -0.65 -28.52 -9.68
C LYS A 318 0.51 -27.85 -10.40
N GLY A 319 1.01 -26.74 -9.84
CA GLY A 319 2.15 -26.00 -10.37
C GLY A 319 1.89 -25.24 -11.69
N LYS A 320 0.63 -25.10 -12.13
CA LYS A 320 0.23 -24.36 -13.34
C LYS A 320 -0.26 -22.93 -13.05
N GLY A 321 0.00 -22.43 -11.85
CA GLY A 321 -0.30 -21.06 -11.45
C GLY A 321 0.85 -20.09 -11.71
N VAL A 322 0.86 -18.98 -11.00
CA VAL A 322 1.83 -17.88 -11.10
C VAL A 322 3.03 -18.15 -10.18
N PRO A 323 4.28 -17.90 -10.60
CA PRO A 323 5.44 -18.06 -9.75
C PRO A 323 5.49 -16.97 -8.66
N SER A 324 6.10 -17.28 -7.53
CA SER A 324 6.32 -16.31 -6.45
C SER A 324 7.44 -15.33 -6.81
N LEU A 325 7.20 -14.04 -6.55
CA LEU A 325 8.23 -12.99 -6.71
C LEU A 325 9.48 -13.22 -5.85
N ARG A 326 9.31 -13.86 -4.66
CA ARG A 326 10.41 -14.10 -3.72
C ARG A 326 11.21 -15.36 -4.06
N ASN A 327 10.52 -16.38 -4.55
CA ASN A 327 11.15 -17.64 -4.89
C ASN A 327 10.55 -18.22 -6.17
N LYS A 328 11.27 -18.13 -7.27
CA LYS A 328 10.82 -18.58 -8.59
C LYS A 328 10.50 -20.08 -8.66
N ASN A 329 11.04 -20.88 -7.73
CA ASN A 329 10.78 -22.33 -7.66
C ASN A 329 9.43 -22.67 -7.02
N ILE A 330 8.80 -21.71 -6.36
CA ILE A 330 7.46 -21.86 -5.79
C ILE A 330 6.46 -21.28 -6.77
N ARG A 331 5.55 -22.13 -7.22
CA ARG A 331 4.49 -21.76 -8.16
C ARG A 331 3.14 -22.17 -7.60
N GLY A 332 2.12 -21.35 -7.82
CA GLY A 332 0.73 -21.64 -7.48
C GLY A 332 0.13 -22.70 -8.41
N ASP A 333 -1.14 -22.91 -8.28
CA ASP A 333 -1.90 -23.91 -9.04
C ASP A 333 -2.93 -23.23 -9.95
N GLN A 334 -3.36 -23.95 -10.98
CA GLN A 334 -4.51 -23.57 -11.78
C GLN A 334 -5.74 -24.35 -11.34
N TYR A 335 -6.82 -23.65 -11.04
CA TYR A 335 -8.13 -24.22 -10.77
C TYR A 335 -9.02 -24.03 -11.98
N VAL A 336 -9.47 -25.15 -12.55
CA VAL A 336 -10.29 -25.15 -13.75
C VAL A 336 -11.68 -25.62 -13.37
N THR A 337 -12.68 -24.82 -13.70
CA THR A 337 -14.08 -25.16 -13.54
C THR A 337 -14.58 -25.78 -14.84
N LEU A 338 -15.03 -27.03 -14.79
CA LEU A 338 -15.58 -27.75 -15.94
C LEU A 338 -17.05 -27.35 -16.11
N VAL A 339 -17.43 -26.88 -17.28
CA VAL A 339 -18.79 -26.42 -17.56
C VAL A 339 -19.36 -27.20 -18.75
N VAL A 340 -20.43 -27.92 -18.53
CA VAL A 340 -21.12 -28.65 -19.60
C VAL A 340 -21.85 -27.66 -20.48
N GLN A 341 -21.48 -27.63 -21.76
CA GLN A 341 -22.11 -26.77 -22.74
C GLN A 341 -23.17 -27.53 -23.53
N VAL A 342 -24.38 -26.98 -23.54
CA VAL A 342 -25.49 -27.50 -24.35
C VAL A 342 -25.35 -26.89 -25.77
N PRO A 343 -25.25 -27.71 -26.84
CA PRO A 343 -25.14 -27.22 -28.19
C PRO A 343 -26.44 -26.54 -28.63
N THR A 344 -26.33 -25.32 -29.18
CA THR A 344 -27.50 -24.54 -29.64
C THR A 344 -27.90 -24.81 -31.09
N LYS A 345 -26.96 -25.34 -31.87
CA LYS A 345 -27.19 -25.68 -33.32
C LYS A 345 -27.02 -27.18 -33.49
N LEU A 346 -28.11 -27.87 -33.75
CA LEU A 346 -28.15 -29.30 -33.99
C LEU A 346 -28.71 -29.57 -35.38
N ASN A 347 -28.10 -30.48 -36.13
CA ASN A 347 -28.68 -31.03 -37.35
C ASN A 347 -29.77 -32.07 -36.99
N GLU A 348 -30.56 -32.52 -37.98
CA GLU A 348 -31.68 -33.43 -37.70
C GLU A 348 -31.20 -34.79 -37.15
N GLU A 349 -30.06 -35.31 -37.62
CA GLU A 349 -29.47 -36.56 -37.10
C GLU A 349 -29.11 -36.47 -35.61
N ALA A 350 -28.51 -35.32 -35.17
CA ALA A 350 -28.16 -35.11 -33.81
C ALA A 350 -29.38 -34.94 -32.89
N LYS A 351 -30.45 -34.32 -33.41
CA LYS A 351 -31.75 -34.24 -32.70
C LYS A 351 -32.37 -35.60 -32.50
N GLU A 352 -32.35 -36.46 -33.54
CA GLU A 352 -32.86 -37.82 -33.44
C GLU A 352 -32.05 -38.67 -32.48
N ALA A 353 -30.72 -38.59 -32.53
CA ALA A 353 -29.84 -39.27 -31.58
C ALA A 353 -30.10 -38.87 -30.14
N LEU A 354 -30.32 -37.56 -29.89
CA LEU A 354 -30.68 -37.08 -28.54
C LEU A 354 -32.05 -37.55 -28.07
N ARG A 355 -33.05 -37.63 -28.96
CA ARG A 355 -34.36 -38.20 -28.61
C ARG A 355 -34.25 -39.69 -28.23
N LYS A 356 -33.52 -40.48 -29.05
CA LYS A 356 -33.24 -41.88 -28.73
C LYS A 356 -32.52 -42.05 -27.39
N PHE A 357 -31.57 -41.16 -27.08
CA PHE A 357 -30.88 -41.16 -25.80
C PHE A 357 -31.81 -40.85 -24.66
N ASP A 358 -32.70 -39.86 -24.80
CA ASP A 358 -33.68 -39.49 -23.77
C ASP A 358 -34.68 -40.63 -23.47
N GLU A 359 -35.15 -41.30 -24.50
CA GLU A 359 -35.98 -42.51 -24.40
C GLU A 359 -35.22 -43.63 -23.68
N ALA A 360 -33.95 -43.88 -24.02
CA ALA A 360 -33.12 -44.91 -23.38
C ALA A 360 -32.83 -44.59 -21.91
N CYS A 361 -32.78 -43.34 -21.52
CA CYS A 361 -32.66 -42.89 -20.14
C CYS A 361 -33.98 -43.00 -19.34
N GLY A 362 -35.09 -43.37 -19.99
CA GLY A 362 -36.39 -43.56 -19.34
C GLY A 362 -37.20 -42.29 -19.17
N ASN A 363 -36.79 -41.18 -19.80
CA ASN A 363 -37.53 -39.93 -19.85
C ASN A 363 -38.60 -40.05 -20.93
N ARG A 364 -39.89 -40.19 -20.60
CA ARG A 364 -40.99 -40.18 -21.58
C ARG A 364 -41.33 -38.71 -21.91
N PRO A 365 -41.43 -38.35 -23.19
CA PRO A 365 -41.93 -37.02 -23.60
C PRO A 365 -43.37 -36.84 -23.05
N ALA A 366 -43.64 -35.66 -22.51
CA ALA A 366 -44.92 -35.30 -21.90
C ALA A 366 -46.13 -35.29 -22.91
N SER A 367 -45.89 -35.59 -24.18
CA SER A 367 -46.86 -35.55 -25.28
C SER A 367 -47.64 -36.84 -25.52
N GLU A 368 -47.36 -37.97 -24.82
CA GLU A 368 -48.05 -39.24 -25.00
C GLU A 368 -48.98 -39.66 -23.86
N SER A 369 -49.48 -38.75 -23.05
CA SER A 369 -50.54 -39.02 -22.07
C SER A 369 -51.90 -38.57 -22.59
N LYS A 370 -52.35 -39.15 -23.70
CA LYS A 370 -53.77 -39.24 -24.07
C LYS A 370 -54.03 -40.62 -24.65
N ASP A 371 -54.35 -41.55 -23.83
CA ASP A 371 -55.59 -42.31 -23.87
C ASP A 371 -55.57 -43.54 -22.94
N GLY A 372 -56.64 -43.74 -22.20
CA GLY A 372 -57.18 -45.09 -21.87
C GLY A 372 -56.78 -45.74 -20.56
N SER A 373 -57.58 -45.51 -19.52
CA SER A 373 -58.13 -46.48 -18.55
C SER A 373 -57.26 -47.14 -17.50
N GLU A 374 -57.54 -46.69 -16.31
CA GLU A 374 -57.86 -47.50 -15.06
C GLU A 374 -56.80 -48.35 -14.37
N LYS A 375 -56.59 -47.91 -13.12
CA LYS A 375 -56.28 -48.69 -11.91
C LYS A 375 -54.87 -49.23 -11.72
N SER A 376 -54.08 -48.48 -10.96
CA SER A 376 -53.69 -48.88 -9.59
C SER A 376 -52.93 -47.74 -8.88
N GLU A 377 -53.54 -47.30 -7.78
CA GLU A 377 -52.95 -46.36 -6.83
C GLU A 377 -51.69 -46.94 -6.19
N LYS A 378 -50.53 -46.35 -6.54
CA LYS A 378 -49.40 -46.21 -5.61
C LYS A 378 -48.88 -44.81 -5.78
N LYS A 379 -49.28 -43.92 -4.84
CA LYS A 379 -48.76 -42.56 -4.71
C LYS A 379 -47.24 -42.59 -4.61
N LYS A 380 -46.54 -42.29 -5.71
CA LYS A 380 -45.15 -41.85 -5.67
C LYS A 380 -45.17 -40.35 -5.37
N LYS A 381 -44.71 -39.98 -4.17
CA LYS A 381 -44.52 -38.59 -3.77
C LYS A 381 -43.74 -37.86 -4.88
N SER A 382 -44.28 -36.73 -5.31
CA SER A 382 -43.65 -35.86 -6.31
C SER A 382 -42.29 -35.38 -5.82
N PHE A 383 -41.36 -35.22 -6.73
CA PHE A 383 -40.04 -34.66 -6.44
C PHE A 383 -40.10 -33.29 -5.71
N MET A 384 -41.19 -32.54 -5.94
CA MET A 384 -41.45 -31.26 -5.27
C MET A 384 -41.83 -31.40 -3.80
N ASP A 385 -42.41 -32.55 -3.40
CA ASP A 385 -42.72 -32.83 -2.00
C ASP A 385 -41.49 -33.23 -1.19
N LYS A 386 -40.49 -33.82 -1.84
CA LYS A 386 -39.18 -34.10 -1.22
C LYS A 386 -38.31 -32.87 -1.03
N LEU A 387 -38.47 -31.84 -1.87
CA LEU A 387 -37.76 -30.59 -1.72
C LEU A 387 -38.33 -29.73 -0.57
N LYS A 388 -39.61 -29.85 -0.24
CA LYS A 388 -40.19 -29.12 0.89
C LYS A 388 -39.79 -29.69 2.25
N GLU A 389 -39.58 -31.00 2.36
CA GLU A 389 -39.13 -31.62 3.61
C GLU A 389 -37.64 -31.31 3.96
N THR A 390 -36.85 -30.81 3.04
CA THR A 390 -35.41 -30.45 3.28
C THR A 390 -35.17 -28.99 3.63
N PHE A 391 -36.21 -28.15 3.65
CA PHE A 391 -36.09 -26.71 3.97
C PHE A 391 -36.85 -26.29 5.25
N GLU A 392 -37.36 -27.26 6.05
CA GLU A 392 -38.06 -27.01 7.34
C GLU A 392 -37.33 -27.61 8.56
N ASP A 393 -35.99 -27.79 8.51
CA ASP A 393 -35.17 -28.06 9.70
C ASP A 393 -34.05 -27.06 9.83
#